data_ea2bf4cef66bb1ef481fb4e6049c479e
#
_entry.id   ea2bf4cef66bb1ef481fb4e6049c479e
#
_cell.length_a   1.000
_cell.length_b   1.000
_cell.length_c   1.000
_cell.angle_alpha   90.00
_cell.angle_beta   90.00
_cell.angle_gamma   90.00
#
_symmetry.space_group_name_H-M   'P 1'
#
loop_
_entity.id
_entity.type
_entity.pdbx_description
1 polymer ?
#
loop_
_entity_poly.entity_id
_entity_poly.type
_entity_poly.pdbx_seq_one_letter_code
_entity_poly.pdbx_strand_id
1 'polypeptide(L)'
;MFRFEEPTVEDEWLYFFKRAERILKEAEARKGQKPFNKPSRLQYISQHNFLKGVAGEEGGSEPGKRTDRLLTNIAYNEHPPCIVPFATLEKKFLDDLRLEMAHRGSYILLRAVVDPNNYVSVTTIAEDENGEVELVEIYNQDGRRSPTSIMPEGQVFIVKEPYFKTTSHGGPGIRVDHVSDVIFLDGEDERIPEKWRPRIRLLARRSLDWKDDGNRFYKGKQYFEAAQW
;
A
#
# COMPACT_ATOMS: atom_id res chain seq x y z
N MET A 1 -12.15 46.10 -4.52
CA MET A 1 -10.92 45.39 -4.16
C MET A 1 -11.30 44.37 -3.10
N PHE A 2 -11.58 43.14 -3.49
CA PHE A 2 -11.94 42.07 -2.55
C PHE A 2 -10.65 41.60 -1.89
N ARG A 3 -10.51 41.83 -0.58
CA ARG A 3 -9.49 41.16 0.24
C ARG A 3 -9.97 39.74 0.45
N PHE A 4 -9.29 38.76 -0.12
CA PHE A 4 -9.38 37.39 0.35
C PHE A 4 -8.65 37.33 1.69
N GLU A 5 -9.38 37.18 2.79
CA GLU A 5 -8.79 36.85 4.08
C GLU A 5 -8.21 35.45 3.96
N GLU A 6 -6.96 35.28 4.35
CA GLU A 6 -6.35 33.94 4.41
C GLU A 6 -7.12 33.10 5.44
N PRO A 7 -7.43 31.82 5.13
CA PRO A 7 -8.17 30.98 6.04
C PRO A 7 -7.42 30.86 7.38
N THR A 8 -8.15 30.93 8.46
CA THR A 8 -7.59 30.72 9.81
C THR A 8 -7.30 29.23 10.02
N VAL A 9 -6.43 28.91 10.98
CA VAL A 9 -6.15 27.51 11.38
C VAL A 9 -7.43 26.77 11.78
N GLU A 10 -8.40 27.48 12.40
CA GLU A 10 -9.70 26.92 12.77
C GLU A 10 -10.55 26.56 11.53
N ASP A 11 -10.51 27.40 10.49
CA ASP A 11 -11.21 27.14 9.22
C ASP A 11 -10.62 25.93 8.50
N GLU A 12 -9.30 25.75 8.51
CA GLU A 12 -8.63 24.58 7.94
C GLU A 12 -9.03 23.29 8.66
N TRP A 13 -9.06 23.30 10.01
CA TRP A 13 -9.50 22.16 10.80
C TRP A 13 -10.97 21.82 10.57
N LEU A 14 -11.84 22.83 10.50
CA LEU A 14 -13.27 22.64 10.25
C LEU A 14 -13.51 22.04 8.86
N TYR A 15 -12.79 22.52 7.84
CA TYR A 15 -12.85 21.94 6.49
C TYR A 15 -12.40 20.50 6.49
N PHE A 16 -11.32 20.19 7.21
CA PHE A 16 -10.78 18.85 7.37
C PHE A 16 -11.81 17.88 7.99
N PHE A 17 -12.42 18.26 9.11
CA PHE A 17 -13.43 17.39 9.76
C PHE A 17 -14.67 17.19 8.89
N LYS A 18 -15.16 18.22 8.22
CA LYS A 18 -16.28 18.10 7.28
C LYS A 18 -15.96 17.18 6.09
N ARG A 19 -14.73 17.26 5.58
CA ARG A 19 -14.27 16.36 4.52
C ARG A 19 -14.20 14.91 5.01
N ALA A 20 -13.65 14.67 6.20
CA ALA A 20 -13.57 13.35 6.81
C ALA A 20 -14.97 12.75 7.03
N GLU A 21 -15.89 13.53 7.61
CA GLU A 21 -17.28 13.10 7.83
C GLU A 21 -17.98 12.73 6.52
N ARG A 22 -17.79 13.53 5.47
CA ARG A 22 -18.35 13.24 4.14
C ARG A 22 -17.80 11.93 3.59
N ILE A 23 -16.48 11.72 3.64
CA ILE A 23 -15.84 10.48 3.15
C ILE A 23 -16.38 9.28 3.91
N LEU A 24 -16.51 9.36 5.25
CA LEU A 24 -17.05 8.27 6.07
C LEU A 24 -18.51 7.97 5.72
N LYS A 25 -19.34 8.98 5.54
CA LYS A 25 -20.74 8.81 5.16
C LYS A 25 -20.89 8.19 3.77
N GLU A 26 -20.08 8.63 2.81
CA GLU A 26 -20.04 8.06 1.47
C GLU A 26 -19.52 6.61 1.49
N ALA A 27 -18.51 6.32 2.31
CA ALA A 27 -17.98 4.98 2.49
C ALA A 27 -19.05 4.04 3.07
N GLU A 28 -19.72 4.43 4.15
CA GLU A 28 -20.79 3.62 4.76
C GLU A 28 -21.94 3.35 3.78
N ALA A 29 -22.30 4.34 2.95
CA ALA A 29 -23.31 4.17 1.91
C ALA A 29 -22.91 3.17 0.81
N ARG A 30 -21.62 2.91 0.62
CA ARG A 30 -21.07 1.96 -0.38
C ARG A 30 -20.78 0.58 0.19
N LYS A 31 -20.97 0.38 1.48
CA LYS A 31 -20.65 -0.86 2.17
C LYS A 31 -21.27 -2.08 1.48
N GLY A 32 -20.46 -3.10 1.25
CA GLY A 32 -20.88 -4.35 0.59
C GLY A 32 -21.04 -4.24 -0.93
N GLN A 33 -20.85 -3.06 -1.52
CA GLN A 33 -20.94 -2.87 -2.98
C GLN A 33 -19.62 -3.19 -3.67
N LYS A 34 -19.67 -3.48 -4.97
CA LYS A 34 -18.48 -3.47 -5.82
C LYS A 34 -18.05 -2.03 -6.11
N PRO A 35 -16.75 -1.77 -6.32
CA PRO A 35 -16.30 -0.47 -6.79
C PRO A 35 -17.00 -0.08 -8.10
N PHE A 36 -17.50 1.15 -8.14
CA PHE A 36 -18.06 1.72 -9.35
C PHE A 36 -16.97 2.54 -10.08
N ASN A 37 -16.89 2.44 -11.41
CA ASN A 37 -15.90 3.16 -12.22
C ASN A 37 -14.43 2.91 -11.78
N LYS A 38 -14.07 1.64 -11.59
CA LYS A 38 -12.69 1.26 -11.28
C LYS A 38 -11.73 1.76 -12.37
N PRO A 39 -10.64 2.48 -12.01
CA PRO A 39 -9.64 2.90 -12.98
C PRO A 39 -9.02 1.71 -13.71
N SER A 40 -8.61 1.90 -14.94
CA SER A 40 -7.83 0.90 -15.66
C SER A 40 -6.45 0.71 -15.03
N ARG A 41 -5.80 -0.43 -15.30
CA ARG A 41 -4.42 -0.71 -14.85
C ARG A 41 -3.47 0.47 -15.16
N LEU A 42 -3.54 1.00 -16.37
CA LEU A 42 -2.67 2.11 -16.78
C LEU A 42 -2.95 3.39 -15.97
N GLN A 43 -4.21 3.67 -15.70
CA GLN A 43 -4.60 4.83 -14.87
C GLN A 43 -4.08 4.69 -13.43
N TYR A 44 -4.23 3.52 -12.81
CA TYR A 44 -3.68 3.25 -11.47
C TYR A 44 -2.17 3.50 -11.44
N ILE A 45 -1.43 2.91 -12.38
CA ILE A 45 0.03 3.04 -12.47
C ILE A 45 0.44 4.50 -12.70
N SER A 46 -0.24 5.20 -13.62
CA SER A 46 0.07 6.60 -13.94
C SER A 46 -0.19 7.52 -12.75
N GLN A 47 -1.30 7.35 -12.04
CA GLN A 47 -1.60 8.13 -10.83
C GLN A 47 -0.57 7.88 -9.73
N HIS A 48 -0.23 6.61 -9.51
CA HIS A 48 0.77 6.24 -8.51
C HIS A 48 2.13 6.88 -8.79
N ASN A 49 2.62 6.78 -10.02
CA ASN A 49 3.89 7.36 -10.43
C ASN A 49 3.88 8.90 -10.39
N PHE A 50 2.77 9.53 -10.76
CA PHE A 50 2.61 10.98 -10.63
C PHE A 50 2.74 11.43 -9.16
N LEU A 51 2.02 10.77 -8.25
CA LEU A 51 2.09 11.06 -6.82
C LEU A 51 3.51 10.81 -6.27
N LYS A 52 4.21 9.77 -6.74
CA LYS A 52 5.61 9.50 -6.37
C LYS A 52 6.53 10.64 -6.80
N GLY A 53 6.36 11.19 -8.01
CA GLY A 53 7.14 12.33 -8.51
C GLY A 53 6.94 13.59 -7.66
N VAL A 54 5.68 13.94 -7.40
CA VAL A 54 5.33 15.11 -6.57
C VAL A 54 5.88 14.99 -5.14
N ALA A 55 5.84 13.79 -4.55
CA ALA A 55 6.38 13.58 -3.20
C ALA A 55 7.90 13.64 -3.11
N GLY A 56 8.60 13.27 -4.19
CA GLY A 56 10.06 13.29 -4.26
C GLY A 56 10.65 14.70 -4.36
N GLU A 57 9.93 15.64 -4.96
CA GLU A 57 10.36 17.03 -5.12
C GLU A 57 10.14 17.88 -3.85
N GLU A 58 9.23 17.49 -2.99
CA GLU A 58 8.88 18.23 -1.79
C GLU A 58 9.44 17.60 -0.50
N GLY A 59 10.76 17.48 -0.38
CA GLY A 59 11.45 17.04 0.84
C GLY A 59 11.27 17.95 2.07
N GLY A 60 10.34 18.91 2.03
CA GLY A 60 9.99 19.84 3.08
C GLY A 60 8.70 19.45 3.81
N SER A 61 8.70 19.58 5.13
CA SER A 61 7.55 19.37 6.01
C SER A 61 6.51 20.49 5.86
N GLU A 62 5.69 20.44 4.81
CA GLU A 62 4.58 21.35 4.63
C GLU A 62 3.35 20.99 5.51
N PRO A 63 2.60 21.97 6.00
CA PRO A 63 1.43 21.76 6.89
C PRO A 63 0.34 20.86 6.28
N GLY A 64 0.14 20.88 4.96
CA GLY A 64 -0.85 20.06 4.26
C GLY A 64 -0.60 18.56 4.34
N LYS A 65 0.67 18.13 4.32
CA LYS A 65 1.05 16.70 4.47
C LYS A 65 0.71 16.15 5.87
N ARG A 66 0.71 17.00 6.88
CA ARG A 66 0.30 16.66 8.25
C ARG A 66 -1.20 16.38 8.34
N THR A 67 -1.99 17.11 7.56
CA THR A 67 -3.46 17.01 7.53
C THR A 67 -3.93 15.71 6.86
N ASP A 68 -3.30 15.30 5.76
CA ASP A 68 -3.63 14.04 5.10
C ASP A 68 -3.25 12.81 5.95
N ARG A 69 -2.17 12.88 6.72
CA ARG A 69 -1.80 11.86 7.73
C ARG A 69 -2.85 11.73 8.83
N LEU A 70 -3.38 12.85 9.31
CA LEU A 70 -4.43 12.86 10.32
C LEU A 70 -5.75 12.33 9.78
N LEU A 71 -6.14 12.62 8.53
CA LEU A 71 -7.32 12.08 7.87
C LEU A 71 -7.31 10.54 7.87
N THR A 72 -6.18 9.96 7.53
CA THR A 72 -6.04 8.52 7.46
C THR A 72 -6.19 7.85 8.82
N ASN A 73 -5.75 8.49 9.90
CA ASN A 73 -5.81 7.94 11.25
C ASN A 73 -7.12 8.25 11.99
N ILE A 74 -7.74 9.42 11.75
CA ILE A 74 -8.97 9.83 12.47
C ILE A 74 -10.21 9.25 11.80
N ALA A 75 -10.21 9.13 10.47
CA ALA A 75 -11.39 8.68 9.72
C ALA A 75 -11.61 7.17 9.75
N TYR A 76 -10.65 6.37 10.24
CA TYR A 76 -10.73 4.92 10.13
C TYR A 76 -10.27 4.23 11.41
N ASN A 77 -11.15 3.42 11.99
CA ASN A 77 -10.78 2.51 13.05
C ASN A 77 -9.82 1.45 12.53
N GLU A 78 -8.78 1.14 13.31
CA GLU A 78 -7.90 0.01 13.01
C GLU A 78 -8.69 -1.28 12.86
N HIS A 79 -8.33 -2.03 11.84
CA HIS A 79 -8.88 -3.36 11.63
C HIS A 79 -8.10 -4.36 12.49
N PRO A 80 -8.75 -5.17 13.36
CA PRO A 80 -8.04 -6.14 14.19
C PRO A 80 -7.32 -7.18 13.33
N PRO A 81 -6.12 -7.67 13.77
CA PRO A 81 -5.32 -8.61 13.01
C PRO A 81 -6.02 -9.95 12.79
N CYS A 82 -5.61 -10.65 11.76
CA CYS A 82 -6.01 -12.03 11.50
C CYS A 82 -5.37 -12.96 12.53
N ILE A 83 -6.19 -13.62 13.31
CA ILE A 83 -5.75 -14.58 14.35
C ILE A 83 -5.92 -16.05 13.93
N VAL A 84 -6.53 -16.32 12.78
CA VAL A 84 -6.74 -17.69 12.31
C VAL A 84 -5.53 -18.22 11.55
N PRO A 85 -5.24 -19.53 11.60
CA PRO A 85 -4.15 -20.14 10.84
C PRO A 85 -4.33 -19.94 9.33
N PHE A 86 -3.24 -19.65 8.62
CA PHE A 86 -3.29 -19.44 7.17
C PHE A 86 -3.93 -20.61 6.41
N ALA A 87 -3.67 -21.85 6.84
CA ALA A 87 -4.21 -23.05 6.20
C ALA A 87 -5.75 -23.17 6.22
N THR A 88 -6.42 -22.36 7.05
CA THR A 88 -7.89 -22.33 7.15
C THR A 88 -8.52 -21.20 6.34
N LEU A 89 -7.71 -20.33 5.73
CA LEU A 89 -8.19 -19.21 4.94
C LEU A 89 -8.54 -19.66 3.52
N GLU A 90 -9.67 -19.17 3.02
CA GLU A 90 -10.11 -19.38 1.64
C GLU A 90 -9.47 -18.35 0.71
N LYS A 91 -8.95 -18.80 -0.44
CA LYS A 91 -8.43 -17.90 -1.45
C LYS A 91 -9.54 -17.12 -2.13
N LYS A 92 -9.36 -15.80 -2.24
CA LYS A 92 -10.20 -14.89 -3.02
C LYS A 92 -9.40 -14.09 -4.03
N PHE A 93 -10.11 -13.46 -4.96
CA PHE A 93 -9.57 -12.55 -5.96
C PHE A 93 -10.07 -11.12 -5.70
N LEU A 94 -9.43 -10.14 -6.34
CA LEU A 94 -9.81 -8.73 -6.19
C LEU A 94 -11.28 -8.47 -6.54
N ASP A 95 -11.80 -9.17 -7.54
CA ASP A 95 -13.20 -9.07 -7.96
C ASP A 95 -14.22 -9.59 -6.94
N ASP A 96 -13.79 -10.45 -6.00
CA ASP A 96 -14.66 -10.96 -4.94
C ASP A 96 -14.83 -9.95 -3.80
N LEU A 97 -13.95 -8.95 -3.73
CA LEU A 97 -13.94 -7.99 -2.64
C LEU A 97 -15.10 -7.01 -2.74
N ARG A 98 -15.56 -6.56 -1.57
CA ARG A 98 -16.64 -5.59 -1.41
C ARG A 98 -16.15 -4.42 -0.55
N LEU A 99 -16.54 -3.21 -0.93
CA LEU A 99 -16.16 -1.98 -0.25
C LEU A 99 -16.60 -1.97 1.21
N GLU A 100 -15.78 -1.37 2.05
CA GLU A 100 -15.99 -1.18 3.49
C GLU A 100 -16.22 -2.50 4.24
N MET A 101 -15.61 -3.58 3.74
CA MET A 101 -15.72 -4.92 4.33
C MET A 101 -14.34 -5.53 4.57
N ALA A 102 -14.20 -6.12 5.76
CA ALA A 102 -13.15 -7.06 6.05
C ALA A 102 -13.57 -8.46 5.60
N HIS A 103 -12.79 -9.08 4.74
CA HIS A 103 -13.09 -10.39 4.18
C HIS A 103 -12.54 -11.50 5.08
N ARG A 104 -13.18 -11.65 6.26
CA ARG A 104 -12.77 -12.60 7.28
C ARG A 104 -12.75 -14.03 6.74
N GLY A 105 -11.78 -14.82 7.24
CA GLY A 105 -11.61 -16.22 6.84
C GLY A 105 -11.09 -16.37 5.41
N SER A 106 -10.58 -15.30 4.77
CA SER A 106 -10.05 -15.38 3.42
C SER A 106 -8.68 -14.73 3.28
N TYR A 107 -8.01 -14.99 2.16
CA TYR A 107 -6.78 -14.32 1.77
C TYR A 107 -6.78 -14.02 0.28
N ILE A 108 -5.94 -13.08 -0.13
CA ILE A 108 -5.64 -12.80 -1.53
C ILE A 108 -4.15 -12.91 -1.78
N LEU A 109 -3.78 -13.39 -2.97
CA LEU A 109 -2.42 -13.46 -3.46
C LEU A 109 -2.21 -12.36 -4.49
N LEU A 110 -1.21 -11.52 -4.26
CA LEU A 110 -0.95 -10.32 -5.05
C LEU A 110 0.50 -10.24 -5.48
N ARG A 111 0.77 -9.51 -6.57
CA ARG A 111 2.09 -9.10 -7.01
C ARG A 111 2.15 -7.59 -7.18
N ALA A 112 3.13 -6.93 -6.58
CA ALA A 112 3.40 -5.51 -6.80
C ALA A 112 3.78 -5.27 -8.28
N VAL A 113 3.15 -4.30 -8.92
CA VAL A 113 3.39 -3.97 -10.35
C VAL A 113 4.12 -2.66 -10.55
N VAL A 114 4.40 -1.96 -9.47
CA VAL A 114 5.21 -0.73 -9.42
C VAL A 114 5.98 -0.66 -8.11
N ASP A 115 7.08 0.07 -8.10
CA ASP A 115 7.78 0.41 -6.88
C ASP A 115 6.88 1.23 -5.94
N PRO A 116 6.96 1.00 -4.62
CA PRO A 116 6.10 1.65 -3.66
C PRO A 116 6.40 3.13 -3.48
N ASN A 117 5.38 3.83 -2.99
CA ASN A 117 5.48 5.15 -2.38
C ASN A 117 5.53 5.02 -0.84
N ASN A 118 6.06 6.03 -0.18
CA ASN A 118 6.04 6.14 1.28
C ASN A 118 5.46 7.48 1.72
N TYR A 119 4.17 7.50 1.95
CA TYR A 119 3.52 8.66 2.57
C TYR A 119 3.29 8.43 4.07
N VAL A 120 2.20 7.77 4.40
CA VAL A 120 1.79 7.36 5.75
C VAL A 120 1.92 5.85 5.88
N SER A 121 1.87 5.18 4.75
CA SER A 121 1.94 3.74 4.57
C SER A 121 2.87 3.43 3.40
N VAL A 122 3.36 2.21 3.34
CA VAL A 122 3.98 1.68 2.11
C VAL A 122 2.85 1.37 1.15
N THR A 123 2.75 2.16 0.08
CA THR A 123 1.65 2.13 -0.87
C THR A 123 2.13 1.68 -2.24
N THR A 124 1.50 0.67 -2.81
CA THR A 124 1.80 0.18 -4.16
C THR A 124 0.52 -0.15 -4.93
N ILE A 125 0.64 -0.34 -6.23
CA ILE A 125 -0.38 -0.99 -7.05
C ILE A 125 -0.01 -2.45 -7.18
N ALA A 126 -0.95 -3.34 -6.87
CA ALA A 126 -0.74 -4.77 -6.97
C ALA A 126 -1.81 -5.43 -7.84
N GLU A 127 -1.43 -6.52 -8.49
CA GLU A 127 -2.33 -7.32 -9.32
C GLU A 127 -2.58 -8.68 -8.72
N ASP A 128 -3.76 -9.24 -8.96
CA ASP A 128 -4.06 -10.64 -8.69
C ASP A 128 -3.76 -11.54 -9.90
N GLU A 129 -4.01 -12.85 -9.74
CA GLU A 129 -3.77 -13.83 -10.81
C GLU A 129 -4.69 -13.65 -12.02
N ASN A 130 -5.82 -12.97 -11.89
CA ASN A 130 -6.72 -12.66 -12.99
C ASN A 130 -6.29 -11.41 -13.77
N GLY A 131 -5.28 -10.69 -13.26
CA GLY A 131 -4.76 -9.46 -13.86
C GLY A 131 -5.53 -8.21 -13.43
N GLU A 132 -6.49 -8.36 -12.50
CA GLU A 132 -7.10 -7.23 -11.84
C GLU A 132 -6.07 -6.50 -10.98
N VAL A 133 -6.19 -5.18 -10.88
CA VAL A 133 -5.27 -4.34 -10.12
C VAL A 133 -5.99 -3.54 -9.06
N GLU A 134 -5.30 -3.29 -7.94
CA GLU A 134 -5.81 -2.46 -6.87
C GLU A 134 -4.70 -1.75 -6.10
N LEU A 135 -5.04 -0.63 -5.46
CA LEU A 135 -4.16 0.06 -4.52
C LEU A 135 -4.03 -0.77 -3.23
N VAL A 136 -2.81 -0.93 -2.74
CA VAL A 136 -2.52 -1.59 -1.46
C VAL A 136 -1.73 -0.66 -0.57
N GLU A 137 -2.25 -0.43 0.64
CA GLU A 137 -1.66 0.42 1.67
C GLU A 137 -1.29 -0.42 2.89
N ILE A 138 0.01 -0.55 3.18
CA ILE A 138 0.51 -1.29 4.36
C ILE A 138 1.01 -0.29 5.39
N TYR A 139 0.30 -0.22 6.51
CA TYR A 139 0.58 0.67 7.62
C TYR A 139 1.58 0.05 8.61
N ASN A 140 2.05 0.87 9.55
CA ASN A 140 2.89 0.44 10.69
C ASN A 140 4.18 -0.27 10.28
N GLN A 141 4.76 0.10 9.13
CA GLN A 141 6.05 -0.40 8.68
C GLN A 141 7.20 0.26 9.46
N ASP A 142 8.34 -0.43 9.55
CA ASP A 142 9.55 0.15 10.12
C ASP A 142 10.03 1.34 9.25
N GLY A 143 9.89 2.55 9.77
CA GLY A 143 10.27 3.78 9.07
C GLY A 143 11.76 3.94 8.78
N ARG A 144 12.62 3.03 9.29
CA ARG A 144 14.05 2.97 8.98
C ARG A 144 14.34 2.23 7.68
N ARG A 145 13.39 1.41 7.21
CA ARG A 145 13.51 0.67 5.96
C ARG A 145 13.04 1.52 4.79
N SER A 146 13.73 1.43 3.65
CA SER A 146 13.22 2.03 2.43
C SER A 146 11.95 1.30 1.98
N PRO A 147 10.97 2.01 1.40
CA PRO A 147 9.76 1.37 0.88
C PRO A 147 10.05 0.26 -0.13
N THR A 148 11.04 0.49 -1.00
CA THR A 148 11.50 -0.48 -2.01
C THR A 148 12.16 -1.71 -1.39
N SER A 149 12.72 -1.62 -0.17
CA SER A 149 13.23 -2.79 0.55
C SER A 149 12.12 -3.61 1.22
N ILE A 150 10.95 -3.01 1.42
CA ILE A 150 9.78 -3.67 1.99
C ILE A 150 8.96 -4.35 0.89
N MET A 151 8.68 -3.63 -0.20
CA MET A 151 7.83 -4.10 -1.29
C MET A 151 8.36 -3.63 -2.66
N PRO A 152 9.43 -4.22 -3.18
CA PRO A 152 9.91 -3.88 -4.52
C PRO A 152 8.89 -4.28 -5.59
N GLU A 153 8.97 -3.63 -6.77
CA GLU A 153 8.23 -4.10 -7.95
C GLU A 153 8.51 -5.58 -8.21
N GLY A 154 7.49 -6.36 -8.50
CA GLY A 154 7.57 -7.80 -8.71
C GLY A 154 7.42 -8.64 -7.43
N GLN A 155 7.45 -8.03 -6.24
CA GLN A 155 7.24 -8.75 -4.98
C GLN A 155 5.87 -9.43 -4.97
N VAL A 156 5.87 -10.75 -4.75
CA VAL A 156 4.64 -11.51 -4.51
C VAL A 156 4.39 -11.61 -3.02
N PHE A 157 3.16 -11.38 -2.62
CA PHE A 157 2.76 -11.38 -1.22
C PHE A 157 1.30 -11.80 -1.05
N ILE A 158 0.98 -12.25 0.14
CA ILE A 158 -0.38 -12.62 0.55
C ILE A 158 -0.87 -11.58 1.55
N VAL A 159 -2.12 -11.16 1.40
CA VAL A 159 -2.85 -10.39 2.42
C VAL A 159 -3.92 -11.28 3.03
N LYS A 160 -3.83 -11.51 4.34
CA LYS A 160 -4.81 -12.25 5.12
C LYS A 160 -5.97 -11.33 5.51
N GLU A 161 -7.19 -11.84 5.42
CA GLU A 161 -8.43 -11.13 5.76
C GLU A 161 -8.48 -9.70 5.25
N PRO A 162 -8.31 -9.49 3.91
CA PRO A 162 -8.14 -8.16 3.34
C PRO A 162 -9.30 -7.23 3.71
N TYR A 163 -8.96 -6.04 4.20
CA TYR A 163 -9.91 -4.96 4.41
C TYR A 163 -9.94 -4.08 3.17
N PHE A 164 -11.01 -4.20 2.39
CA PHE A 164 -11.20 -3.44 1.16
C PHE A 164 -12.09 -2.24 1.42
N LYS A 165 -11.58 -1.05 1.15
CA LYS A 165 -12.23 0.18 1.58
C LYS A 165 -11.95 1.36 0.65
N THR A 166 -12.69 2.44 0.87
CA THR A 166 -12.37 3.73 0.27
C THR A 166 -11.14 4.33 0.95
N THR A 167 -10.11 4.66 0.18
CA THR A 167 -8.87 5.27 0.65
C THR A 167 -9.02 6.77 0.89
N SER A 168 -8.00 7.40 1.48
CA SER A 168 -7.94 8.86 1.66
C SER A 168 -7.98 9.63 0.34
N HIS A 169 -7.61 8.99 -0.77
CA HIS A 169 -7.67 9.56 -2.12
C HIS A 169 -9.07 9.44 -2.76
N GLY A 170 -10.04 8.83 -2.07
CA GLY A 170 -11.42 8.67 -2.52
C GLY A 170 -11.69 7.48 -3.46
N GLY A 171 -10.65 6.77 -3.88
CA GLY A 171 -10.73 5.52 -4.63
C GLY A 171 -10.77 4.29 -3.74
N PRO A 172 -11.08 3.10 -4.27
CA PRO A 172 -10.97 1.84 -3.55
C PRO A 172 -9.52 1.49 -3.27
N GLY A 173 -9.29 0.63 -2.27
CA GLY A 173 -7.96 0.10 -1.95
C GLY A 173 -8.00 -0.92 -0.82
N ILE A 174 -6.96 -1.71 -0.74
CA ILE A 174 -6.77 -2.69 0.33
C ILE A 174 -5.92 -2.04 1.41
N ARG A 175 -6.47 -1.97 2.61
CA ARG A 175 -5.76 -1.48 3.79
C ARG A 175 -5.28 -2.65 4.65
N VAL A 176 -4.02 -2.58 5.05
CA VAL A 176 -3.41 -3.53 5.98
C VAL A 176 -2.84 -2.76 7.16
N ASP A 177 -3.44 -2.90 8.33
CA ASP A 177 -3.01 -2.22 9.56
C ASP A 177 -1.94 -2.99 10.33
N HIS A 178 -1.88 -4.30 10.14
CA HIS A 178 -0.95 -5.18 10.86
C HIS A 178 0.00 -5.90 9.89
N VAL A 179 1.30 -5.76 10.14
CA VAL A 179 2.35 -6.44 9.33
C VAL A 179 2.20 -7.96 9.39
N SER A 180 1.66 -8.51 10.49
CA SER A 180 1.36 -9.94 10.65
C SER A 180 0.33 -10.46 9.64
N ASP A 181 -0.43 -9.58 8.99
CA ASP A 181 -1.45 -9.94 8.00
C ASP A 181 -0.89 -9.98 6.57
N VAL A 182 0.38 -9.63 6.40
CA VAL A 182 1.10 -9.77 5.13
C VAL A 182 2.11 -10.91 5.24
N ILE A 183 2.16 -11.76 4.21
CA ILE A 183 3.18 -12.79 4.04
C ILE A 183 3.90 -12.49 2.74
N PHE A 184 5.13 -12.00 2.83
CA PHE A 184 5.99 -11.83 1.66
C PHE A 184 6.53 -13.20 1.23
N LEU A 185 6.37 -13.53 -0.05
CA LEU A 185 6.84 -14.80 -0.61
C LEU A 185 8.20 -14.57 -1.27
N ASP A 186 9.11 -15.49 -1.02
CA ASP A 186 10.37 -15.53 -1.76
C ASP A 186 10.15 -16.12 -3.16
N GLY A 187 11.12 -15.94 -4.07
CA GLY A 187 10.96 -16.33 -5.47
C GLY A 187 10.81 -17.83 -5.74
N GLU A 188 11.13 -18.69 -4.76
CA GLU A 188 11.04 -20.15 -4.85
C GLU A 188 9.76 -20.70 -4.19
N ASP A 189 8.94 -19.85 -3.57
CA ASP A 189 7.73 -20.28 -2.87
C ASP A 189 6.75 -20.95 -3.81
N GLU A 190 6.26 -22.13 -3.44
CA GLU A 190 5.37 -22.96 -4.27
C GLU A 190 4.01 -22.28 -4.53
N ARG A 191 3.60 -21.35 -3.69
CA ARG A 191 2.35 -20.57 -3.81
C ARG A 191 2.42 -19.54 -4.93
N ILE A 192 3.61 -19.21 -5.45
CA ILE A 192 3.78 -18.28 -6.56
C ILE A 192 3.35 -18.94 -7.88
N PRO A 193 2.35 -18.36 -8.59
CA PRO A 193 1.95 -18.86 -9.90
C PRO A 193 3.10 -18.86 -10.90
N GLU A 194 3.15 -19.88 -11.76
CA GLU A 194 4.21 -20.04 -12.77
C GLU A 194 4.42 -18.78 -13.63
N LYS A 195 3.33 -18.10 -13.99
CA LYS A 195 3.38 -16.86 -14.79
C LYS A 195 4.07 -15.68 -14.09
N TRP A 196 4.20 -15.71 -12.74
CA TRP A 196 4.87 -14.69 -11.95
C TRP A 196 6.29 -15.08 -11.55
N ARG A 197 6.67 -16.33 -11.79
CA ARG A 197 8.04 -16.79 -11.55
C ARG A 197 8.99 -16.15 -12.55
N PRO A 198 10.17 -15.70 -12.13
CA PRO A 198 11.18 -15.19 -13.03
C PRO A 198 11.50 -16.24 -14.10
N ARG A 199 11.35 -15.89 -15.37
CA ARG A 199 11.68 -16.80 -16.50
C ARG A 199 13.16 -17.11 -16.61
N ILE A 200 13.99 -16.32 -15.97
CA ILE A 200 15.43 -16.51 -15.88
C ILE A 200 15.71 -16.82 -14.41
N ARG A 201 16.19 -18.03 -14.11
CA ARG A 201 16.93 -18.23 -12.86
C ARG A 201 18.01 -17.16 -12.86
N LEU A 202 17.90 -16.16 -12.01
CA LEU A 202 18.97 -15.21 -11.77
C LEU A 202 20.19 -16.10 -11.55
N LEU A 203 21.18 -15.99 -12.45
CA LEU A 203 22.47 -16.66 -12.31
C LEU A 203 22.85 -16.47 -10.86
N ALA A 204 23.07 -17.58 -10.14
CA ALA A 204 23.31 -17.55 -8.71
C ALA A 204 24.31 -16.42 -8.41
N ARG A 205 23.86 -15.38 -7.73
CA ARG A 205 24.70 -14.23 -7.40
C ARG A 205 25.89 -14.77 -6.64
N ARG A 206 27.08 -14.41 -7.08
CA ARG A 206 28.31 -14.83 -6.40
C ARG A 206 28.39 -14.08 -5.07
N SER A 207 29.06 -14.67 -4.11
CA SER A 207 29.29 -14.04 -2.78
C SER A 207 29.91 -12.64 -2.88
N LEU A 208 30.68 -12.38 -3.94
CA LEU A 208 31.26 -11.05 -4.24
C LEU A 208 30.19 -10.02 -4.58
N ASP A 209 29.17 -10.40 -5.36
CA ASP A 209 28.08 -9.51 -5.76
C ASP A 209 27.26 -9.07 -4.54
N TRP A 210 27.02 -9.99 -3.60
CA TRP A 210 26.36 -9.71 -2.32
C TRP A 210 27.17 -8.74 -1.44
N LYS A 211 28.47 -8.99 -1.35
CA LYS A 211 29.41 -8.14 -0.61
C LYS A 211 29.47 -6.73 -1.18
N ASP A 212 29.47 -6.60 -2.50
CA ASP A 212 29.52 -5.28 -3.17
C ASP A 212 28.25 -4.49 -2.94
N ASP A 213 27.09 -5.14 -2.95
CA ASP A 213 25.83 -4.49 -2.63
C ASP A 213 25.77 -4.05 -1.16
N GLY A 214 26.15 -4.92 -0.22
CA GLY A 214 26.26 -4.57 1.20
C GLY A 214 27.17 -3.35 1.43
N ASN A 215 28.34 -3.33 0.78
CA ASN A 215 29.29 -2.21 0.84
C ASN A 215 28.71 -0.92 0.23
N ARG A 216 27.95 -1.01 -0.84
CA ARG A 216 27.27 0.14 -1.46
C ARG A 216 26.24 0.76 -0.51
N PHE A 217 25.41 -0.06 0.11
CA PHE A 217 24.42 0.40 1.08
C PHE A 217 25.10 1.00 2.31
N TYR A 218 26.14 0.37 2.83
CA TYR A 218 26.92 0.90 3.97
C TYR A 218 27.50 2.28 3.65
N LYS A 219 28.14 2.46 2.50
CA LYS A 219 28.69 3.75 2.06
C LYS A 219 27.60 4.80 1.87
N GLY A 220 26.40 4.40 1.44
CA GLY A 220 25.20 5.24 1.34
C GLY A 220 24.52 5.54 2.67
N LYS A 221 25.09 5.11 3.82
CA LYS A 221 24.51 5.25 5.17
C LYS A 221 23.15 4.54 5.35
N GLN A 222 22.83 3.60 4.48
CA GLN A 222 21.65 2.74 4.56
C GLN A 222 22.02 1.47 5.36
N TYR A 223 22.27 1.65 6.65
CA TYR A 223 22.87 0.60 7.49
C TYR A 223 21.95 -0.61 7.70
N PHE A 224 20.64 -0.41 7.69
CA PHE A 224 19.68 -1.50 7.83
C PHE A 224 19.71 -2.41 6.60
N GLU A 225 19.68 -1.82 5.41
CA GLU A 225 19.80 -2.54 4.14
C GLU A 225 21.16 -3.24 4.02
N ALA A 226 22.23 -2.56 4.41
CA ALA A 226 23.57 -3.15 4.40
C ALA A 226 23.70 -4.41 5.30
N ALA A 227 22.97 -4.46 6.41
CA ALA A 227 23.00 -5.59 7.33
C ALA A 227 22.25 -6.84 6.84
N GLN A 228 21.52 -6.73 5.74
CA GLN A 228 20.77 -7.86 5.13
C GLN A 228 21.60 -8.64 4.10
N TRP A 229 22.80 -8.15 3.76
CA TRP A 229 23.73 -8.72 2.76
C TRP A 229 24.98 -9.32 3.40
#